data_1c1e334505560892d94d46c5f1b6fb87
#
_entry.id   1c1e334505560892d94d46c5f1b6fb87
#
_cell.length_a   1.000
_cell.length_b   1.000
_cell.length_c   1.000
_cell.angle_alpha   90.00
_cell.angle_beta   90.00
_cell.angle_gamma   90.00
#
_symmetry.space_group_name_H-M   'P 1'
#
loop_
_entity.id
_entity.type
_entity.pdbx_description
1 polymer ?
#
loop_
_entity_poly.entity_id
_entity_poly.type
_entity_poly.pdbx_seq_one_letter_code
_entity_poly.pdbx_strand_id
1 'polypeptide(L)'
;DRILDGRDLSGLLSGGDGPDPEAFFYMLGGNIEAVRLGRWKLHVRKWNEERLRLYDLEADIGERHDVVDENPGTVASLLALLDAARLDLGDDASESVGTGVRQVGRVANPTTLTTYDSDSAYFMAEYDLPERG
;
A
#
# COMPACT_ATOMS: atom_id res chain seq x y z
N ASP A 1 19.30 0.91 -13.23
CA ASP A 1 18.54 1.90 -12.44
C ASP A 1 17.48 1.17 -11.64
N ARG A 2 17.32 1.53 -10.37
CA ARG A 2 16.29 0.98 -9.49
C ARG A 2 15.02 1.79 -9.63
N ILE A 3 13.90 1.11 -9.76
CA ILE A 3 12.60 1.71 -9.53
C ILE A 3 12.49 1.96 -8.02
N LEU A 4 12.25 3.21 -7.64
CA LEU A 4 12.05 3.62 -6.25
C LEU A 4 10.57 3.92 -6.05
N ASP A 5 10.02 3.45 -4.94
CA ASP A 5 8.63 3.73 -4.56
C ASP A 5 8.48 5.12 -3.89
N GLY A 6 9.61 5.77 -3.60
CA GLY A 6 9.66 7.12 -3.05
C GLY A 6 9.63 8.21 -4.11
N ARG A 7 9.10 9.37 -3.75
CA ARG A 7 9.02 10.57 -4.60
C ARG A 7 9.97 11.65 -4.13
N ASP A 8 10.43 12.45 -5.06
CA ASP A 8 11.20 13.65 -4.73
C ASP A 8 10.26 14.72 -4.13
N LEU A 9 10.48 15.03 -2.86
CA LEU A 9 9.76 16.06 -2.12
C LEU A 9 10.56 17.35 -1.97
N SER A 10 11.71 17.49 -2.64
CA SER A 10 12.59 18.65 -2.49
C SER A 10 11.90 19.96 -2.85
N GLY A 11 11.03 19.97 -3.86
CA GLY A 11 10.22 21.11 -4.24
C GLY A 11 9.31 21.57 -3.10
N LEU A 12 8.57 20.64 -2.49
CA LEU A 12 7.68 20.92 -1.36
C LEU A 12 8.47 21.44 -0.15
N LEU A 13 9.59 20.82 0.18
CA LEU A 13 10.45 21.22 1.31
C LEU A 13 11.08 22.60 1.11
N SER A 14 11.22 23.04 -0.14
CA SER A 14 11.73 24.36 -0.51
C SER A 14 10.64 25.43 -0.62
N GLY A 15 9.38 25.11 -0.27
CA GLY A 15 8.26 26.05 -0.34
C GLY A 15 7.64 26.19 -1.74
N GLY A 16 7.97 25.29 -2.66
CA GLY A 16 7.35 25.16 -3.98
C GLY A 16 6.22 24.13 -4.01
N ASP A 17 5.78 23.78 -5.21
CA ASP A 17 4.73 22.78 -5.40
C ASP A 17 5.28 21.37 -5.15
N GLY A 18 4.41 20.53 -4.58
CA GLY A 18 4.68 19.10 -4.44
C GLY A 18 4.48 18.35 -5.77
N PRO A 19 4.90 17.08 -5.82
CA PRO A 19 4.63 16.24 -6.97
C PRO A 19 3.12 16.04 -7.16
N ASP A 20 2.70 15.83 -8.42
CA ASP A 20 1.30 15.54 -8.74
C ASP A 20 0.75 14.37 -7.91
N PRO A 21 -0.54 14.38 -7.56
CA PRO A 21 -1.17 13.28 -6.84
C PRO A 21 -1.00 11.96 -7.61
N GLU A 22 -0.48 10.96 -6.94
CA GLU A 22 -0.46 9.59 -7.44
C GLU A 22 -1.51 8.74 -6.77
N ALA A 23 -1.86 7.63 -7.45
CA ALA A 23 -2.74 6.64 -6.85
C ALA A 23 -2.07 5.99 -5.64
N PHE A 24 -2.79 5.92 -4.52
CA PHE A 24 -2.39 5.21 -3.32
C PHE A 24 -3.28 3.99 -3.14
N PHE A 25 -2.66 2.81 -3.03
CA PHE A 25 -3.37 1.55 -2.89
C PHE A 25 -3.36 1.09 -1.43
N TYR A 26 -4.53 0.72 -0.93
CA TYR A 26 -4.70 0.16 0.41
C TYR A 26 -4.75 -1.36 0.29
N MET A 27 -3.86 -2.03 0.99
CA MET A 27 -3.76 -3.48 0.97
C MET A 27 -4.04 -4.09 2.33
N LEU A 28 -4.69 -5.25 2.34
CA LEU A 28 -4.84 -6.09 3.51
C LEU A 28 -4.37 -7.51 3.16
N GLY A 29 -3.23 -7.91 3.75
CA GLY A 29 -2.53 -9.12 3.28
C GLY A 29 -2.11 -8.96 1.81
N GLY A 30 -2.42 -9.94 0.98
CA GLY A 30 -2.19 -9.92 -0.47
C GLY A 30 -3.32 -9.32 -1.30
N ASN A 31 -4.36 -8.73 -0.68
CA ASN A 31 -5.53 -8.19 -1.37
C ASN A 31 -5.51 -6.67 -1.46
N ILE A 32 -5.86 -6.11 -2.62
CA ILE A 32 -6.09 -4.68 -2.78
C ILE A 32 -7.52 -4.39 -2.33
N GLU A 33 -7.68 -3.55 -1.29
CA GLU A 33 -8.99 -3.19 -0.75
C GLU A 33 -9.53 -1.87 -1.29
N ALA A 34 -8.66 -0.90 -1.55
CA ALA A 34 -9.08 0.40 -2.04
C ALA A 34 -7.97 1.10 -2.83
N VAL A 35 -8.38 2.09 -3.63
CA VAL A 35 -7.49 3.05 -4.28
C VAL A 35 -7.93 4.47 -3.95
N ARG A 36 -6.95 5.35 -3.73
CA ARG A 36 -7.17 6.79 -3.59
C ARG A 36 -6.39 7.54 -4.67
N LEU A 37 -7.06 8.47 -5.33
CA LEU A 37 -6.42 9.46 -6.21
C LEU A 37 -6.99 10.85 -5.88
N GLY A 38 -6.13 11.74 -5.41
CA GLY A 38 -6.56 13.06 -4.96
C GLY A 38 -7.61 12.98 -3.84
N ARG A 39 -8.78 13.59 -4.09
CA ARG A 39 -9.92 13.59 -3.16
C ARG A 39 -10.73 12.29 -3.15
N TRP A 40 -10.65 11.49 -4.22
CA TRP A 40 -11.50 10.33 -4.41
C TRP A 40 -10.88 9.07 -3.82
N LYS A 41 -11.66 8.30 -3.06
CA LYS A 41 -11.28 6.99 -2.54
C LYS A 41 -12.34 5.97 -2.91
N LEU A 42 -11.95 4.96 -3.68
CA LEU A 42 -12.79 3.85 -4.09
C LEU A 42 -12.40 2.61 -3.30
N HIS A 43 -13.33 2.06 -2.53
CA HIS A 43 -13.22 0.73 -1.97
C HIS A 43 -13.79 -0.28 -2.96
N VAL A 44 -13.05 -1.33 -3.22
CA VAL A 44 -13.51 -2.51 -3.98
C VAL A 44 -13.68 -3.71 -3.06
N ARG A 45 -13.11 -3.62 -1.86
CA ARG A 45 -13.14 -4.65 -0.84
C ARG A 45 -13.02 -4.02 0.55
N LYS A 46 -13.49 -4.69 1.57
CA LYS A 46 -13.24 -4.31 2.97
C LYS A 46 -13.25 -5.56 3.83
N TRP A 47 -12.17 -5.78 4.58
CA TRP A 47 -12.00 -7.00 5.39
C TRP A 47 -12.15 -8.27 4.56
N ASN A 48 -11.59 -8.27 3.35
CA ASN A 48 -11.69 -9.34 2.35
C ASN A 48 -13.12 -9.61 1.80
N GLU A 49 -14.10 -8.77 2.11
CA GLU A 49 -15.43 -8.81 1.51
C GLU A 49 -15.54 -7.82 0.34
N GLU A 50 -16.12 -8.23 -0.77
CA GLU A 50 -16.37 -7.35 -1.91
C GLU A 50 -17.28 -6.20 -1.52
N ARG A 51 -16.87 -4.97 -1.87
CA ARG A 51 -17.59 -3.78 -1.46
C ARG A 51 -17.25 -2.59 -2.34
N LEU A 52 -18.05 -2.34 -3.37
CA LEU A 52 -17.84 -1.17 -4.22
C LEU A 52 -18.48 0.06 -3.58
N ARG A 53 -17.63 1.02 -3.14
CA ARG A 53 -18.06 2.30 -2.57
C ARG A 53 -17.07 3.41 -2.90
N LEU A 54 -17.60 4.57 -3.25
CA LEU A 54 -16.81 5.77 -3.56
C LEU A 54 -17.04 6.85 -2.51
N TYR A 55 -15.95 7.46 -2.06
CA TYR A 55 -15.99 8.57 -1.11
C TYR A 55 -15.21 9.78 -1.62
N ASP A 56 -15.76 10.98 -1.36
CA ASP A 56 -15.12 12.25 -1.57
C ASP A 56 -14.47 12.71 -0.27
N LEU A 57 -13.19 12.49 -0.10
CA LEU A 57 -12.48 12.76 1.16
C LEU A 57 -12.30 14.26 1.46
N GLU A 58 -12.51 15.17 0.51
CA GLU A 58 -12.53 16.59 0.79
C GLU A 58 -13.85 17.03 1.44
N ALA A 59 -14.96 16.46 1.01
CA ALA A 59 -16.27 16.75 1.57
C ALA A 59 -16.60 15.86 2.78
N ASP A 60 -16.10 14.62 2.79
CA ASP A 60 -16.43 13.61 3.79
C ASP A 60 -15.21 12.74 4.14
N ILE A 61 -14.29 13.30 4.94
CA ILE A 61 -13.11 12.57 5.43
C ILE A 61 -13.48 11.34 6.28
N GLY A 62 -14.71 11.29 6.79
CA GLY A 62 -15.20 10.20 7.62
C GLY A 62 -15.80 9.03 6.85
N GLU A 63 -15.83 9.09 5.51
CA GLU A 63 -16.36 8.02 4.64
C GLU A 63 -17.78 7.58 5.01
N ARG A 64 -18.68 8.54 5.26
CA ARG A 64 -20.06 8.31 5.71
C ARG A 64 -21.06 8.26 4.58
N HIS A 65 -20.77 8.98 3.47
CA HIS A 65 -21.66 9.15 2.33
C HIS A 65 -21.05 8.51 1.10
N ASP A 66 -21.59 7.37 0.71
CA ASP A 66 -21.22 6.67 -0.50
C ASP A 66 -21.82 7.38 -1.71
N VAL A 67 -20.97 7.81 -2.64
CA VAL A 67 -21.35 8.55 -3.86
C VAL A 67 -21.04 7.76 -5.13
N VAL A 68 -20.97 6.45 -5.06
CA VAL A 68 -20.58 5.55 -6.17
C VAL A 68 -21.53 5.69 -7.36
N ASP A 69 -22.84 5.73 -7.12
CA ASP A 69 -23.87 5.83 -8.17
C ASP A 69 -23.90 7.19 -8.86
N GLU A 70 -23.45 8.23 -8.15
CA GLU A 70 -23.45 9.62 -8.64
C GLU A 70 -22.23 9.94 -9.53
N ASN A 71 -21.17 9.10 -9.45
CA ASN A 71 -19.87 9.38 -10.06
C ASN A 71 -19.31 8.20 -10.91
N PRO A 72 -20.09 7.67 -11.88
CA PRO A 72 -19.67 6.47 -12.63
C PRO A 72 -18.37 6.66 -13.42
N GLY A 73 -18.09 7.88 -13.89
CA GLY A 73 -16.84 8.18 -14.61
C GLY A 73 -15.61 8.13 -13.71
N THR A 74 -15.73 8.64 -12.48
CA THR A 74 -14.66 8.55 -11.46
C THR A 74 -14.43 7.10 -11.06
N VAL A 75 -15.48 6.34 -10.85
CA VAL A 75 -15.41 4.90 -10.55
C VAL A 75 -14.66 4.16 -11.64
N ALA A 76 -15.02 4.36 -12.90
CA ALA A 76 -14.35 3.71 -14.03
C ALA A 76 -12.84 4.04 -14.10
N SER A 77 -12.48 5.31 -13.87
CA SER A 77 -11.08 5.74 -13.85
C SER A 77 -10.28 5.08 -12.73
N LEU A 78 -10.86 4.99 -11.52
CA LEU A 78 -10.20 4.37 -10.37
C LEU A 78 -10.11 2.84 -10.50
N LEU A 79 -11.10 2.19 -11.11
CA LEU A 79 -11.04 0.76 -11.45
C LEU A 79 -9.93 0.46 -12.46
N ALA A 80 -9.73 1.30 -13.46
CA ALA A 80 -8.61 1.15 -14.40
C ALA A 80 -7.24 1.24 -13.71
N LEU A 81 -7.09 2.13 -12.71
CA LEU A 81 -5.88 2.20 -11.88
C LEU A 81 -5.68 0.93 -11.04
N LEU A 82 -6.76 0.38 -10.48
CA LEU A 82 -6.72 -0.88 -9.74
C LEU A 82 -6.29 -2.05 -10.63
N ASP A 83 -6.81 -2.12 -11.85
CA ASP A 83 -6.43 -3.18 -12.79
C ASP A 83 -4.94 -3.09 -13.17
N ALA A 84 -4.42 -1.89 -13.37
CA ALA A 84 -3.00 -1.68 -13.57
C ALA A 84 -2.16 -2.10 -12.35
N ALA A 85 -2.63 -1.75 -11.14
CA ALA A 85 -1.96 -2.14 -9.90
C ALA A 85 -1.97 -3.67 -9.66
N ARG A 86 -3.04 -4.36 -10.01
CA ARG A 86 -3.12 -5.83 -9.95
C ARG A 86 -2.07 -6.50 -10.82
N LEU A 87 -1.82 -5.96 -12.01
CA LEU A 87 -0.78 -6.47 -12.90
C LEU A 87 0.63 -6.24 -12.36
N ASP A 88 0.86 -5.15 -11.66
CA ASP A 88 2.17 -4.78 -11.12
C ASP A 88 2.42 -5.42 -9.75
N LEU A 89 1.51 -5.21 -8.80
CA LEU A 89 1.65 -5.62 -7.39
C LEU A 89 1.12 -7.02 -7.09
N GLY A 90 0.21 -7.53 -7.91
CA GLY A 90 -0.58 -8.72 -7.63
C GLY A 90 -1.80 -8.42 -6.75
N ASP A 91 -2.72 -9.37 -6.70
CA ASP A 91 -3.93 -9.33 -5.88
C ASP A 91 -4.47 -10.75 -5.70
N ASP A 92 -4.38 -11.29 -4.50
CA ASP A 92 -4.77 -12.67 -4.20
C ASP A 92 -6.24 -12.95 -4.53
N ALA A 93 -7.10 -11.95 -4.35
CA ALA A 93 -8.53 -12.08 -4.62
C ALA A 93 -8.86 -12.24 -6.10
N SER A 94 -8.03 -11.72 -6.99
CA SER A 94 -8.14 -11.89 -8.45
C SER A 94 -7.18 -12.94 -9.00
N GLU A 95 -6.48 -13.69 -8.13
CA GLU A 95 -5.45 -14.65 -8.48
C GLU A 95 -4.35 -14.04 -9.38
N SER A 96 -4.14 -12.73 -9.27
CA SER A 96 -3.17 -11.99 -10.05
C SER A 96 -1.79 -12.04 -9.39
N VAL A 97 -0.81 -12.54 -10.12
CA VAL A 97 0.60 -12.51 -9.69
C VAL A 97 1.23 -11.24 -10.25
N GLY A 98 1.71 -10.36 -9.35
CA GLY A 98 2.32 -9.10 -9.76
C GLY A 98 3.64 -9.31 -10.52
N THR A 99 3.79 -8.59 -11.62
CA THR A 99 5.03 -8.63 -12.43
C THR A 99 6.13 -7.73 -11.87
N GLY A 100 5.76 -6.70 -11.09
CA GLY A 100 6.66 -5.78 -10.40
C GLY A 100 7.13 -6.27 -9.03
N VAL A 101 6.59 -7.38 -8.52
CA VAL A 101 6.96 -7.94 -7.22
C VAL A 101 8.40 -8.43 -7.24
N ARG A 102 9.19 -7.89 -6.33
CA ARG A 102 10.60 -8.32 -6.18
C ARG A 102 10.67 -9.65 -5.45
N GLN A 103 11.55 -10.51 -5.93
CA GLN A 103 11.89 -11.73 -5.23
C GLN A 103 12.48 -11.39 -3.86
N VAL A 104 12.01 -12.08 -2.82
CA VAL A 104 12.63 -11.97 -1.49
C VAL A 104 14.10 -12.40 -1.57
N GLY A 105 14.96 -11.67 -0.90
CA GLY A 105 16.35 -12.04 -0.77
C GLY A 105 16.48 -13.42 -0.10
N ARG A 106 17.24 -14.31 -0.70
CA ARG A 106 17.52 -15.63 -0.13
C ARG A 106 19.03 -15.80 -0.01
N VAL A 107 19.48 -16.27 1.14
CA VAL A 107 20.87 -16.64 1.37
C VAL A 107 20.93 -18.12 1.75
N ALA A 108 21.98 -18.81 1.26
CA ALA A 108 22.15 -20.24 1.54
C ALA A 108 22.42 -20.50 3.04
N ASN A 109 23.16 -19.61 3.68
CA ASN A 109 23.51 -19.70 5.10
C ASN A 109 23.20 -18.35 5.76
N PRO A 110 21.96 -18.14 6.23
CA PRO A 110 21.58 -16.87 6.88
C PRO A 110 22.36 -16.74 8.20
N THR A 111 22.97 -15.59 8.40
CA THR A 111 23.52 -15.19 9.69
C THR A 111 22.68 -14.07 10.26
N THR A 112 22.42 -14.09 11.56
CA THR A 112 21.75 -13.00 12.25
C THR A 112 22.54 -11.69 12.11
N LEU A 113 21.85 -10.58 11.85
CA LEU A 113 22.49 -9.25 11.80
C LEU A 113 23.00 -8.79 13.15
N THR A 114 22.44 -9.33 14.23
CA THR A 114 22.81 -9.03 15.61
C THR A 114 23.44 -10.26 16.23
N THR A 115 24.66 -10.11 16.72
CA THR A 115 25.29 -11.13 17.58
C THR A 115 25.06 -10.70 19.02
N TYR A 116 24.52 -11.60 19.84
CA TYR A 116 24.37 -11.33 21.28
C TYR A 116 25.75 -11.10 21.90
N ASP A 117 25.90 -9.95 22.54
CA ASP A 117 27.09 -9.58 23.30
C ASP A 117 26.66 -9.31 24.77
N SER A 118 27.08 -10.17 25.67
CA SER A 118 26.74 -10.08 27.11
C SER A 118 27.32 -8.83 27.79
N ASP A 119 28.35 -8.21 27.19
CA ASP A 119 29.04 -7.07 27.76
C ASP A 119 28.46 -5.73 27.25
N SER A 120 27.55 -5.77 26.28
CA SER A 120 26.85 -4.61 25.75
C SER A 120 25.42 -4.53 26.30
N ALA A 121 24.98 -3.32 26.63
CA ALA A 121 23.57 -3.07 26.97
C ALA A 121 22.70 -3.33 25.74
N TYR A 122 22.05 -4.47 25.72
CA TYR A 122 21.25 -4.96 24.60
C TYR A 122 19.77 -4.90 24.93
N PHE A 123 18.99 -4.18 24.12
CA PHE A 123 17.54 -4.20 24.18
C PHE A 123 17.03 -5.28 23.23
N MET A 124 16.65 -6.42 23.79
CA MET A 124 16.02 -7.48 23.00
C MET A 124 14.64 -7.01 22.53
N ALA A 125 14.41 -7.06 21.21
CA ALA A 125 13.07 -6.87 20.68
C ALA A 125 12.19 -8.06 21.12
N GLU A 126 10.90 -7.82 21.29
CA GLU A 126 9.98 -8.85 21.83
C GLU A 126 9.93 -10.12 20.97
N TYR A 127 10.11 -9.98 19.65
CA TYR A 127 10.17 -11.10 18.69
C TYR A 127 11.49 -11.90 18.74
N ASP A 128 12.52 -11.40 19.43
CA ASP A 128 13.79 -12.11 19.60
C ASP A 128 13.74 -13.09 20.80
N LEU A 129 12.65 -13.11 21.54
CA LEU A 129 12.47 -14.00 22.68
C LEU A 129 12.07 -15.41 22.21
N PRO A 130 12.76 -16.47 22.65
CA PRO A 130 12.53 -17.85 22.17
C PRO A 130 11.08 -18.33 22.36
N GLU A 131 10.39 -17.83 23.37
CA GLU A 131 9.01 -18.18 23.68
C GLU A 131 7.97 -17.40 22.88
N ARG A 132 8.37 -16.43 22.03
CA ARG A 132 7.49 -15.55 21.27
C ARG A 132 7.80 -15.50 19.78
N GLY A 133 8.68 -16.38 19.31
CA GLY A 133 9.02 -16.51 17.89
C GLY A 133 7.92 -17.17 17.06
#